data_ae034b5a6d10de8b16b224247e6f51a6
#
_entry.id   ae034b5a6d10de8b16b224247e6f51a6
#
_cell.length_a   1.000
_cell.length_b   1.000
_cell.length_c   1.000
_cell.angle_alpha   90.00
_cell.angle_beta   90.00
_cell.angle_gamma   90.00
#
_symmetry.space_group_name_H-M   'P 1'
#
loop_
_entity.id
_entity.type
_entity.pdbx_description
1 polymer ?
#
loop_
_entity_poly.entity_id
_entity_poly.type
_entity_poly.pdbx_seq_one_letter_code
_entity_poly.pdbx_strand_id
1 'polypeptide(L)'
;MVDCIIQARMGSTRFPKKVLQNIKPKKTILEFLIDQLNHSKKIERIIIATTLLDEDNEIEIMCKKIGIRCFRGDAKNVLDRYYKCAKHFETKNIMRITSDCPLIDPELIDQGIRKFNEGKFDYVENSQGQFPHGLDYCIFRFSQLEDAWKKSSSFDIDPYQ
;
A
#
# COMPACT_ATOMS: atom_id res chain seq x y z
N MET A 1 3.17 16.28 -2.91
CA MET A 1 2.39 15.21 -3.57
C MET A 1 2.73 13.90 -2.89
N VAL A 2 1.74 13.08 -2.55
CA VAL A 2 1.89 11.77 -1.89
C VAL A 2 1.14 10.72 -2.70
N ASP A 3 1.82 9.65 -3.08
CA ASP A 3 1.20 8.50 -3.75
C ASP A 3 0.85 7.43 -2.70
N CYS A 4 -0.33 6.84 -2.84
CA CYS A 4 -0.75 5.72 -2.00
C CYS A 4 -0.38 4.40 -2.67
N ILE A 5 0.55 3.64 -2.07
CA ILE A 5 0.92 2.30 -2.50
C ILE A 5 0.23 1.29 -1.59
N ILE A 6 -0.64 0.47 -2.18
CA ILE A 6 -1.38 -0.59 -1.48
C ILE A 6 -0.74 -1.93 -1.80
N GLN A 7 -0.22 -2.61 -0.80
CA GLN A 7 0.21 -4.00 -0.98
C GLN A 7 -1.01 -4.93 -1.01
N ALA A 8 -1.10 -5.78 -2.02
CA ALA A 8 -2.17 -6.75 -2.18
C ALA A 8 -1.63 -8.07 -2.72
N ARG A 9 -2.10 -9.21 -2.19
CA ARG A 9 -1.80 -10.56 -2.69
C ARG A 9 -2.94 -11.52 -2.39
N MET A 10 -3.07 -12.55 -3.21
CA MET A 10 -4.08 -13.60 -3.04
C MET A 10 -3.73 -14.59 -1.92
N GLY A 11 -2.44 -14.82 -1.69
CA GLY A 11 -1.90 -15.77 -0.73
C GLY A 11 -2.09 -15.33 0.72
N SER A 12 -3.33 -15.40 1.22
CA SER A 12 -3.64 -15.25 2.65
C SER A 12 -3.93 -16.62 3.24
N THR A 13 -3.13 -17.05 4.23
CA THR A 13 -3.30 -18.36 4.88
C THR A 13 -4.57 -18.44 5.73
N ARG A 14 -4.94 -17.34 6.40
CA ARG A 14 -6.13 -17.26 7.27
C ARG A 14 -7.43 -17.09 6.48
N PHE A 15 -7.41 -16.39 5.37
CA PHE A 15 -8.57 -16.15 4.52
C PHE A 15 -8.11 -16.04 3.06
N PRO A 16 -8.08 -17.19 2.33
CA PRO A 16 -7.61 -17.21 0.94
C PRO A 16 -8.40 -16.27 0.04
N LYS A 17 -7.69 -15.63 -0.89
CA LYS A 17 -8.25 -14.69 -1.87
C LYS A 17 -9.02 -13.50 -1.26
N LYS A 18 -8.77 -13.17 0.02
CA LYS A 18 -9.49 -12.14 0.77
C LYS A 18 -9.69 -10.84 -0.01
N VAL A 19 -8.66 -10.34 -0.65
CA VAL A 19 -8.68 -9.03 -1.31
C VAL A 19 -9.68 -8.93 -2.46
N LEU A 20 -10.01 -10.06 -3.10
CA LEU A 20 -11.00 -10.15 -4.18
C LEU A 20 -12.35 -10.74 -3.74
N GLN A 21 -12.54 -10.99 -2.44
CA GLN A 21 -13.87 -11.34 -1.91
C GLN A 21 -14.80 -10.12 -1.96
N ASN A 22 -16.08 -10.39 -2.25
CA ASN A 22 -17.09 -9.34 -2.30
C ASN A 22 -17.45 -8.84 -0.90
N ILE A 23 -17.32 -7.56 -0.64
CA ILE A 23 -17.83 -6.87 0.56
C ILE A 23 -19.23 -6.30 0.32
N LYS A 24 -19.56 -6.01 -0.94
CA LYS A 24 -20.85 -5.55 -1.43
C LYS A 24 -21.18 -6.29 -2.75
N PRO A 25 -22.45 -6.34 -3.20
CA PRO A 25 -22.77 -6.87 -4.51
C PRO A 25 -21.90 -6.24 -5.60
N LYS A 26 -21.18 -7.07 -6.35
CA LYS A 26 -20.31 -6.68 -7.46
C LYS A 26 -19.11 -5.77 -7.07
N LYS A 27 -18.69 -5.74 -5.79
CA LYS A 27 -17.55 -4.95 -5.35
C LYS A 27 -16.67 -5.73 -4.38
N THR A 28 -15.44 -5.96 -4.74
CA THR A 28 -14.45 -6.64 -3.92
C THR A 28 -13.94 -5.76 -2.77
N ILE A 29 -13.30 -6.38 -1.78
CA ILE A 29 -12.65 -5.67 -0.66
C ILE A 29 -11.63 -4.65 -1.19
N LEU A 30 -10.81 -5.03 -2.16
CA LEU A 30 -9.79 -4.14 -2.73
C LEU A 30 -10.41 -2.99 -3.54
N GLU A 31 -11.43 -3.26 -4.35
CA GLU A 31 -12.16 -2.19 -5.06
C GLU A 31 -12.85 -1.22 -4.10
N PHE A 32 -13.39 -1.73 -3.00
CA PHE A 32 -14.01 -0.89 -1.97
C PHE A 32 -12.99 0.01 -1.27
N LEU A 33 -11.82 -0.54 -0.91
CA LEU A 33 -10.71 0.23 -0.35
C LEU A 33 -10.27 1.36 -1.31
N ILE A 34 -10.11 1.04 -2.60
CA ILE A 34 -9.73 2.02 -3.63
C ILE A 34 -10.78 3.14 -3.71
N ASP A 35 -12.07 2.79 -3.66
CA ASP A 35 -13.14 3.81 -3.66
C ASP A 35 -13.05 4.73 -2.43
N GLN A 36 -12.82 4.18 -1.22
CA GLN A 36 -12.65 5.00 -0.03
C GLN A 36 -11.48 5.99 -0.21
N LEU A 37 -10.35 5.49 -0.71
CA LEU A 37 -9.16 6.33 -0.94
C LEU A 37 -9.36 7.39 -2.02
N ASN A 38 -10.19 7.14 -3.02
CA ASN A 38 -10.54 8.12 -4.05
C ASN A 38 -11.33 9.33 -3.50
N HIS A 39 -11.89 9.25 -2.28
CA HIS A 39 -12.50 10.40 -1.62
C HIS A 39 -11.48 11.31 -0.93
N SER A 40 -10.22 10.89 -0.78
CA SER A 40 -9.13 11.75 -0.31
C SER A 40 -8.87 12.88 -1.30
N LYS A 41 -8.65 14.08 -0.79
CA LYS A 41 -8.33 15.28 -1.58
C LYS A 41 -6.83 15.52 -1.71
N LYS A 42 -6.01 14.66 -1.11
CA LYS A 42 -4.55 14.85 -0.99
C LYS A 42 -3.72 13.70 -1.51
N ILE A 43 -4.32 12.54 -1.78
CA ILE A 43 -3.66 11.46 -2.51
C ILE A 43 -3.52 11.90 -3.97
N GLU A 44 -2.32 11.77 -4.52
CA GLU A 44 -2.05 12.07 -5.95
C GLU A 44 -2.40 10.90 -6.84
N ARG A 45 -1.90 9.71 -6.50
CA ARG A 45 -2.11 8.48 -7.25
C ARG A 45 -2.32 7.30 -6.31
N ILE A 46 -3.16 6.37 -6.72
CA ILE A 46 -3.29 5.05 -6.08
C ILE A 46 -2.58 4.02 -6.95
N ILE A 47 -1.73 3.21 -6.34
CA ILE A 47 -0.91 2.19 -6.99
C ILE A 47 -1.06 0.89 -6.22
N ILE A 48 -1.36 -0.21 -6.89
CA ILE A 48 -1.37 -1.54 -6.29
C ILE A 48 -0.01 -2.19 -6.49
N ALA A 49 0.62 -2.64 -5.40
CA ALA A 49 1.86 -3.42 -5.42
C ALA A 49 1.55 -4.88 -5.11
N THR A 50 1.44 -5.71 -6.15
CA THR A 50 1.17 -7.15 -6.05
C THR A 50 2.40 -7.99 -6.36
N THR A 51 2.27 -9.32 -6.37
CA THR A 51 3.40 -10.22 -6.58
C THR A 51 3.48 -10.76 -8.00
N LEU A 52 4.62 -11.41 -8.32
CA LEU A 52 4.83 -12.10 -9.60
C LEU A 52 4.19 -13.50 -9.64
N LEU A 53 3.53 -13.95 -8.57
CA LEU A 53 2.88 -15.25 -8.53
C LEU A 53 1.65 -15.28 -9.46
N ASP A 54 1.41 -16.42 -10.09
CA ASP A 54 0.29 -16.59 -11.04
C ASP A 54 -1.07 -16.33 -10.40
N GLU A 55 -1.25 -16.68 -9.12
CA GLU A 55 -2.48 -16.41 -8.38
C GLU A 55 -2.82 -14.91 -8.29
N ASP A 56 -1.82 -14.03 -8.37
CA ASP A 56 -1.99 -12.57 -8.31
C ASP A 56 -2.30 -11.94 -9.69
N ASN A 57 -2.36 -12.74 -10.78
CA ASN A 57 -2.83 -12.28 -12.09
C ASN A 57 -4.24 -11.69 -12.01
N GLU A 58 -5.11 -12.26 -11.17
CA GLU A 58 -6.47 -11.77 -10.96
C GLU A 58 -6.49 -10.32 -10.43
N ILE A 59 -5.52 -9.94 -9.55
CA ILE A 59 -5.38 -8.57 -9.04
C ILE A 59 -4.98 -7.62 -10.18
N GLU A 60 -4.01 -8.02 -11.01
CA GLU A 60 -3.60 -7.20 -12.16
C GLU A 60 -4.74 -7.00 -13.17
N ILE A 61 -5.51 -8.05 -13.45
CA ILE A 61 -6.69 -7.97 -14.34
C ILE A 61 -7.72 -7.00 -13.76
N MET A 62 -8.00 -7.09 -12.45
CA MET A 62 -8.90 -6.15 -11.78
C MET A 62 -8.40 -4.72 -11.89
N CYS A 63 -7.11 -4.46 -11.61
CA CYS A 63 -6.50 -3.13 -11.73
C CYS A 63 -6.66 -2.55 -13.15
N LYS A 64 -6.38 -3.36 -14.18
CA LYS A 64 -6.56 -2.97 -15.59
C LYS A 64 -8.02 -2.60 -15.89
N LYS A 65 -8.96 -3.40 -15.40
CA LYS A 65 -10.41 -3.18 -15.60
C LYS A 65 -10.88 -1.85 -15.02
N ILE A 66 -10.37 -1.46 -13.85
CA ILE A 66 -10.80 -0.21 -13.16
C ILE A 66 -9.84 0.97 -13.40
N GLY A 67 -8.81 0.80 -14.24
CA GLY A 67 -7.89 1.87 -14.60
C GLY A 67 -6.88 2.27 -13.51
N ILE A 68 -6.60 1.38 -12.55
CA ILE A 68 -5.64 1.62 -11.46
C ILE A 68 -4.25 1.07 -11.84
N ARG A 69 -3.20 1.84 -11.48
CA ARG A 69 -1.80 1.42 -11.69
C ARG A 69 -1.49 0.18 -10.87
N CYS A 70 -0.81 -0.77 -11.49
CA CYS A 70 -0.39 -2.01 -10.84
C CYS A 70 1.09 -2.24 -11.10
N PHE A 71 1.83 -2.60 -10.04
CA PHE A 71 3.20 -3.06 -10.10
C PHE A 71 3.28 -4.50 -9.59
N ARG A 72 4.06 -5.32 -10.24
CA ARG A 72 4.31 -6.71 -9.81
C ARG A 72 5.77 -6.88 -9.39
N GLY A 73 5.98 -7.39 -8.18
CA GLY A 73 7.32 -7.56 -7.62
C GLY A 73 7.49 -8.84 -6.81
N ASP A 74 8.56 -8.91 -6.02
CA ASP A 74 8.89 -10.09 -5.24
C ASP A 74 7.76 -10.50 -4.29
N ALA A 75 7.48 -11.81 -4.20
CA ALA A 75 6.40 -12.35 -3.38
C ALA A 75 6.74 -12.38 -1.89
N LYS A 76 8.01 -12.61 -1.55
CA LYS A 76 8.50 -12.77 -0.17
C LYS A 76 9.02 -11.45 0.38
N ASN A 77 9.79 -10.71 -0.40
CA ASN A 77 10.40 -9.46 0.02
C ASN A 77 9.46 -8.26 -0.22
N VAL A 78 8.71 -7.89 0.82
CA VAL A 78 7.76 -6.76 0.78
C VAL A 78 8.50 -5.44 0.62
N LEU A 79 9.65 -5.27 1.29
CA LEU A 79 10.45 -4.04 1.22
C LEU A 79 10.98 -3.80 -0.20
N ASP A 80 11.52 -4.84 -0.83
CA ASP A 80 11.98 -4.78 -2.22
C ASP A 80 10.84 -4.45 -3.19
N ARG A 81 9.67 -5.05 -2.99
CA ARG A 81 8.48 -4.77 -3.80
C ARG A 81 8.04 -3.31 -3.69
N TYR A 82 8.01 -2.74 -2.47
CA TYR A 82 7.71 -1.31 -2.26
C TYR A 82 8.75 -0.41 -2.91
N TYR A 83 10.04 -0.71 -2.70
CA TYR A 83 11.13 0.07 -3.27
C TYR A 83 11.07 0.10 -4.80
N LYS A 84 10.96 -1.07 -5.43
CA LYS A 84 10.90 -1.18 -6.89
C LYS A 84 9.63 -0.54 -7.46
N CYS A 85 8.49 -0.69 -6.78
CA CYS A 85 7.24 -0.05 -7.14
C CYS A 85 7.38 1.48 -7.11
N ALA A 86 7.85 2.03 -6.01
CA ALA A 86 8.03 3.47 -5.85
C ALA A 86 9.04 4.04 -6.85
N LYS A 87 10.13 3.33 -7.12
CA LYS A 87 11.13 3.70 -8.14
C LYS A 87 10.56 3.68 -9.55
N HIS A 88 9.78 2.65 -9.89
CA HIS A 88 9.15 2.51 -11.23
C HIS A 88 8.20 3.66 -11.53
N PHE A 89 7.43 4.12 -10.55
CA PHE A 89 6.48 5.23 -10.71
C PHE A 89 7.06 6.60 -10.31
N GLU A 90 8.35 6.67 -9.99
CA GLU A 90 9.05 7.90 -9.59
C GLU A 90 8.37 8.60 -8.39
N THR A 91 7.87 7.79 -7.45
CA THR A 91 7.16 8.27 -6.27
C THR A 91 8.14 8.88 -5.26
N LYS A 92 7.93 10.14 -4.89
CA LYS A 92 8.79 10.86 -3.93
C LYS A 92 8.36 10.67 -2.48
N ASN A 93 7.05 10.68 -2.23
CA ASN A 93 6.47 10.47 -0.90
C ASN A 93 5.43 9.36 -0.99
N ILE A 94 5.57 8.37 -0.16
CA ILE A 94 4.78 7.14 -0.19
C ILE A 94 3.86 7.10 1.03
N MET A 95 2.57 6.92 0.80
CA MET A 95 1.65 6.42 1.82
C MET A 95 1.51 4.91 1.64
N ARG A 96 1.80 4.16 2.69
CA ARG A 96 1.60 2.71 2.71
C ARG A 96 0.28 2.38 3.38
N ILE A 97 -0.53 1.60 2.69
CA ILE A 97 -1.77 1.01 3.20
C ILE A 97 -1.79 -0.48 2.88
N THR A 98 -2.36 -1.28 3.77
CA THR A 98 -2.55 -2.72 3.54
C THR A 98 -3.94 -2.98 2.96
N SER A 99 -4.05 -3.94 2.05
CA SER A 99 -5.30 -4.24 1.32
C SER A 99 -6.42 -4.84 2.19
N ASP A 100 -6.17 -5.07 3.46
CA ASP A 100 -7.13 -5.60 4.43
C ASP A 100 -7.76 -4.54 5.35
N CYS A 101 -7.55 -3.27 5.04
CA CYS A 101 -8.14 -2.11 5.74
C CYS A 101 -9.22 -1.41 4.89
N PRO A 102 -10.32 -2.08 4.48
CA PRO A 102 -11.26 -1.52 3.52
C PRO A 102 -12.07 -0.32 4.04
N LEU A 103 -12.13 -0.12 5.35
CA LEU A 103 -12.89 0.95 5.99
C LEU A 103 -12.03 2.17 6.32
N ILE A 104 -10.90 2.35 5.64
CA ILE A 104 -10.03 3.51 5.82
C ILE A 104 -10.82 4.81 5.68
N ASP A 105 -10.52 5.78 6.56
CA ASP A 105 -11.17 7.08 6.55
C ASP A 105 -10.38 8.08 5.70
N PRO A 106 -10.95 8.61 4.59
CA PRO A 106 -10.29 9.59 3.73
C PRO A 106 -9.90 10.89 4.43
N GLU A 107 -10.69 11.34 5.43
CA GLU A 107 -10.36 12.55 6.19
C GLU A 107 -9.15 12.34 7.08
N LEU A 108 -9.04 11.17 7.71
CA LEU A 108 -7.88 10.78 8.50
C LEU A 108 -6.61 10.70 7.61
N ILE A 109 -6.74 10.15 6.41
CA ILE A 109 -5.68 10.14 5.39
C ILE A 109 -5.23 11.57 5.06
N ASP A 110 -6.17 12.47 4.79
CA ASP A 110 -5.87 13.86 4.46
C ASP A 110 -5.22 14.61 5.63
N GLN A 111 -5.57 14.29 6.87
CA GLN A 111 -4.92 14.83 8.06
C GLN A 111 -3.46 14.37 8.16
N GLY A 112 -3.21 13.08 7.95
CA GLY A 112 -1.85 12.52 7.95
C GLY A 112 -0.97 13.16 6.87
N ILE A 113 -1.50 13.33 5.65
CA ILE A 113 -0.77 13.98 4.56
C ILE A 113 -0.49 15.46 4.87
N ARG A 114 -1.44 16.18 5.49
CA ARG A 114 -1.18 17.56 5.96
C ARG A 114 -0.03 17.59 6.94
N LYS A 115 -0.07 16.71 7.95
CA LYS A 115 0.97 16.60 8.97
C LYS A 115 2.36 16.31 8.39
N PHE A 116 2.42 15.35 7.46
CA PHE A 116 3.65 15.02 6.76
C PHE A 116 4.19 16.22 5.94
N ASN A 117 3.31 16.95 5.27
CA ASN A 117 3.69 18.11 4.44
C ASN A 117 4.13 19.35 5.25
N GLU A 118 3.94 19.38 6.58
CA GLU A 118 4.58 20.39 7.45
C GLU A 118 6.12 20.33 7.37
N GLY A 119 6.68 19.26 6.82
CA GLY A 119 8.10 19.09 6.54
C GLY A 119 8.98 18.81 7.76
N LYS A 120 8.39 18.61 8.93
CA LYS A 120 9.09 18.35 10.20
C LYS A 120 9.47 16.89 10.40
N PHE A 121 8.87 15.98 9.61
CA PHE A 121 8.98 14.54 9.79
C PHE A 121 9.31 13.85 8.46
N ASP A 122 10.17 12.85 8.52
CA ASP A 122 10.47 11.95 7.40
C ASP A 122 9.56 10.71 7.40
N TYR A 123 8.87 10.48 8.53
CA TYR A 123 7.93 9.39 8.76
C TYR A 123 6.76 9.85 9.64
N VAL A 124 5.54 9.53 9.24
CA VAL A 124 4.30 9.78 10.00
C VAL A 124 3.46 8.52 9.96
N GLU A 125 2.93 8.09 11.09
CA GLU A 125 2.01 6.97 11.19
C GLU A 125 0.91 7.25 12.22
N ASN A 126 -0.17 6.47 12.16
CA ASN A 126 -1.28 6.53 13.10
C ASN A 126 -1.52 5.20 13.86
N SER A 127 -0.55 4.28 13.85
CA SER A 127 -0.70 2.91 14.37
C SER A 127 -0.60 2.78 15.91
N GLN A 128 -0.26 3.85 16.63
CA GLN A 128 0.04 3.80 18.07
C GLN A 128 -1.20 3.82 18.99
N GLY A 129 -2.25 3.06 18.68
CA GLY A 129 -3.38 2.83 19.59
C GLY A 129 -4.35 4.00 19.77
N GLN A 130 -4.19 5.08 19.03
CA GLN A 130 -5.10 6.24 19.06
C GLN A 130 -6.34 6.05 18.17
N PHE A 131 -6.27 5.10 17.25
CA PHE A 131 -7.33 4.80 16.29
C PHE A 131 -7.66 3.30 16.28
N PRO A 132 -8.89 2.92 15.91
CA PRO A 132 -9.25 1.51 15.72
C PRO A 132 -8.37 0.83 14.69
N HIS A 133 -8.08 -0.46 14.90
CA HIS A 133 -7.41 -1.28 13.90
C HIS A 133 -8.16 -1.28 12.57
N GLY A 134 -7.42 -1.20 11.46
CA GLY A 134 -7.99 -1.13 10.11
C GLY A 134 -8.08 0.29 9.55
N LEU A 135 -7.66 1.30 10.34
CA LEU A 135 -7.44 2.66 9.89
C LEU A 135 -5.95 2.98 9.72
N ASP A 136 -5.10 1.96 9.79
CA ASP A 136 -3.65 2.11 9.88
C ASP A 136 -3.04 2.54 8.54
N TYR A 137 -2.19 3.56 8.60
CA TYR A 137 -1.33 3.98 7.49
C TYR A 137 0.02 4.46 8.00
N CYS A 138 1.00 4.50 7.11
CA CYS A 138 2.20 5.29 7.34
C CYS A 138 2.60 6.04 6.07
N ILE A 139 3.27 7.21 6.25
CA ILE A 139 3.74 8.08 5.17
C ILE A 139 5.22 8.31 5.37
N PHE A 140 6.01 8.16 4.32
CA PHE A 140 7.46 8.34 4.37
C PHE A 140 8.03 8.81 3.02
N ARG A 141 9.25 9.34 3.04
CA ARG A 141 9.97 9.74 1.85
C ARG A 141 10.58 8.54 1.13
N PHE A 142 10.70 8.62 -0.19
CA PHE A 142 11.40 7.60 -0.98
C PHE A 142 12.84 7.37 -0.50
N SER A 143 13.55 8.43 -0.09
CA SER A 143 14.90 8.31 0.46
C SER A 143 14.98 7.39 1.66
N GLN A 144 14.00 7.44 2.57
CA GLN A 144 13.95 6.55 3.75
C GLN A 144 13.71 5.10 3.35
N LEU A 145 12.84 4.87 2.35
CA LEU A 145 12.60 3.54 1.79
C LEU A 145 13.85 2.99 1.11
N GLU A 146 14.55 3.81 0.33
CA GLU A 146 15.79 3.43 -0.34
C GLU A 146 16.90 3.10 0.65
N ASP A 147 17.06 3.90 1.71
CA ASP A 147 18.05 3.64 2.76
C ASP A 147 17.75 2.34 3.52
N ALA A 148 16.47 2.07 3.84
CA ALA A 148 16.05 0.81 4.45
C ALA A 148 16.34 -0.38 3.51
N TRP A 149 16.03 -0.24 2.23
CA TRP A 149 16.26 -1.27 1.23
C TRP A 149 17.76 -1.57 1.04
N LYS A 150 18.63 -0.54 0.97
CA LYS A 150 20.09 -0.70 0.88
C LYS A 150 20.65 -1.41 2.10
N LYS A 151 20.19 -1.03 3.30
CA LYS A 151 20.60 -1.66 4.55
C LYS A 151 20.15 -3.12 4.64
N SER A 152 18.93 -3.44 4.26
CA SER A 152 18.44 -4.83 4.26
C SER A 152 19.16 -5.72 3.25
N SER A 153 19.58 -5.18 2.10
CA SER A 153 20.34 -5.90 1.08
C SER A 153 21.79 -6.19 1.49
N SER A 154 22.33 -5.42 2.45
CA SER A 154 23.68 -5.64 2.99
C SER A 154 23.74 -6.67 4.14
N PHE A 155 22.59 -7.05 4.67
CA PHE A 155 22.46 -8.13 5.63
C PHE A 155 21.70 -9.27 4.95
N ASP A 156 22.36 -10.43 4.77
CA ASP A 156 21.70 -11.71 4.40
C ASP A 156 20.82 -12.21 5.55
N ILE A 157 19.96 -11.33 6.06
CA ILE A 157 19.04 -11.68 7.15
C ILE A 157 17.69 -11.95 6.50
N ASP A 158 17.33 -13.21 6.43
CA ASP A 158 15.95 -13.64 6.28
C ASP A 158 15.16 -13.08 7.49
N PRO A 159 14.24 -12.11 7.31
CA PRO A 159 13.53 -11.51 8.45
C PRO A 159 12.54 -12.47 9.12
N TYR A 160 12.54 -13.77 8.74
CA TYR A 160 11.66 -14.83 9.25
C TYR A 160 12.39 -16.13 9.62
N GLN A 161 13.74 -16.10 9.83
CA GLN A 161 14.44 -17.15 10.57
C GLN A 161 14.68 -16.76 12.01
#